data_b38fc079a4f77aac232faad4ed22d8da
#
_entry.id   b38fc079a4f77aac232faad4ed22d8da
#
_cell.length_a   1.000
_cell.length_b   1.000
_cell.length_c   1.000
_cell.angle_alpha   90.00
_cell.angle_beta   90.00
_cell.angle_gamma   90.00
#
_symmetry.space_group_name_H-M   'P 1'
#
loop_
_entity.id
_entity.type
_entity.pdbx_description
1 polymer ?
#
loop_
_entity_poly.entity_id
_entity_poly.type
_entity_poly.pdbx_seq_one_letter_code
_entity_poly.pdbx_strand_id
1 'polypeptide(L)'
;MSIEALVDPAPAVLRAAAARPDVASAMDEAHAALADLRFSEGLRRGWEEARAEAAVREAAALSIIEGARTSVDDVRALSMADEGGAASDPGAALALGIWRSQWNLASHFPALNTRSQGGARVAPTPLPALIAGLHRDACSGLVASGLTPPREVAVPTDP
;
A
#
# COMPACT_ATOMS: atom_id res chain seq x y z
N MET A 1 -43.53 8.25 3.07
CA MET A 1 -42.37 8.30 3.98
C MET A 1 -41.14 8.39 3.09
N SER A 2 -40.68 9.64 2.83
CA SER A 2 -39.54 9.89 1.91
C SER A 2 -38.27 9.44 2.57
N ILE A 3 -37.60 8.51 1.93
CA ILE A 3 -36.20 8.18 2.25
C ILE A 3 -35.38 9.34 1.68
N GLU A 4 -35.17 10.38 2.49
CA GLU A 4 -34.10 11.32 2.24
C GLU A 4 -32.82 10.51 2.27
N ALA A 5 -32.23 10.33 1.08
CA ALA A 5 -30.96 9.66 0.93
C ALA A 5 -29.97 10.32 1.90
N LEU A 6 -29.47 9.55 2.86
CA LEU A 6 -28.37 9.96 3.72
C LEU A 6 -27.19 10.25 2.79
N VAL A 7 -27.07 11.52 2.39
CA VAL A 7 -25.92 11.97 1.61
C VAL A 7 -24.73 11.89 2.55
N ASP A 8 -23.82 10.94 2.29
CA ASP A 8 -22.56 10.84 3.01
C ASP A 8 -21.84 12.20 3.01
N PRO A 9 -21.65 12.85 4.16
CA PRO A 9 -21.00 14.16 4.24
C PRO A 9 -19.50 14.10 3.93
N ALA A 10 -18.89 12.93 3.95
CA ALA A 10 -17.44 12.76 3.77
C ALA A 10 -16.93 13.37 2.45
N PRO A 11 -17.57 13.20 1.28
CA PRO A 11 -17.10 13.84 0.05
C PRO A 11 -17.15 15.37 0.07
N ALA A 12 -18.08 15.95 0.82
CA ALA A 12 -18.18 17.41 0.95
C ALA A 12 -17.10 17.96 1.88
N VAL A 13 -16.86 17.30 3.01
CA VAL A 13 -15.79 17.64 3.96
C VAL A 13 -14.42 17.52 3.31
N LEU A 14 -14.16 16.44 2.57
CA LEU A 14 -12.90 16.26 1.86
C LEU A 14 -12.67 17.33 0.78
N ARG A 15 -13.71 17.68 0.03
CA ARG A 15 -13.62 18.78 -0.95
C ARG A 15 -13.36 20.13 -0.30
N ALA A 16 -14.02 20.43 0.82
CA ALA A 16 -13.77 21.64 1.58
C ALA A 16 -12.35 21.69 2.14
N ALA A 17 -11.83 20.58 2.64
CA ALA A 17 -10.46 20.47 3.11
C ALA A 17 -9.46 20.68 1.95
N ALA A 18 -9.68 20.04 0.80
CA ALA A 18 -8.82 20.20 -0.38
C ALA A 18 -8.84 21.64 -0.96
N ALA A 19 -9.92 22.38 -0.74
CA ALA A 19 -10.05 23.76 -1.20
C ALA A 19 -9.36 24.78 -0.27
N ARG A 20 -8.84 24.38 0.87
CA ARG A 20 -8.06 25.26 1.74
C ARG A 20 -6.79 25.71 1.02
N PRO A 21 -6.41 27.00 1.09
CA PRO A 21 -5.26 27.52 0.36
C PRO A 21 -3.94 26.81 0.69
N ASP A 22 -3.73 26.44 1.96
CA ASP A 22 -2.56 25.71 2.44
C ASP A 22 -2.50 24.28 1.87
N VAL A 23 -3.64 23.60 1.81
CA VAL A 23 -3.76 22.25 1.24
C VAL A 23 -3.61 22.28 -0.28
N ALA A 24 -4.26 23.23 -0.96
CA ALA A 24 -4.17 23.38 -2.40
C ALA A 24 -2.71 23.66 -2.83
N SER A 25 -2.00 24.58 -2.14
CA SER A 25 -0.58 24.83 -2.40
C SER A 25 0.29 23.58 -2.22
N ALA A 26 0.10 22.83 -1.13
CA ALA A 26 0.84 21.59 -0.88
C ALA A 26 0.55 20.51 -1.93
N MET A 27 -0.69 20.44 -2.43
CA MET A 27 -1.04 19.53 -3.53
C MET A 27 -0.37 19.92 -4.84
N ASP A 28 -0.32 21.22 -5.16
CA ASP A 28 0.35 21.71 -6.37
C ASP A 28 1.86 21.44 -6.31
N GLU A 29 2.48 21.68 -5.16
CA GLU A 29 3.90 21.34 -4.92
C GLU A 29 4.16 19.84 -5.06
N ALA A 30 3.29 19.00 -4.49
CA ALA A 30 3.39 17.54 -4.62
C ALA A 30 3.22 17.08 -6.08
N HIS A 31 2.27 17.66 -6.82
CA HIS A 31 2.09 17.37 -8.24
C HIS A 31 3.31 17.78 -9.07
N ALA A 32 3.90 18.93 -8.79
CA ALA A 32 5.13 19.37 -9.46
C ALA A 32 6.29 18.42 -9.17
N ALA A 33 6.50 18.04 -7.91
CA ALA A 33 7.53 17.09 -7.52
C ALA A 33 7.34 15.70 -8.16
N LEU A 34 6.10 15.22 -8.25
CA LEU A 34 5.77 13.96 -8.94
C LEU A 34 6.02 14.05 -10.45
N ALA A 35 5.74 15.21 -11.06
CA ALA A 35 6.05 15.44 -12.49
C ALA A 35 7.57 15.38 -12.72
N ASP A 36 8.35 16.06 -11.90
CA ASP A 36 9.82 16.04 -11.98
C ASP A 36 10.38 14.62 -11.79
N LEU A 37 9.82 13.89 -10.82
CA LEU A 37 10.20 12.51 -10.54
C LEU A 37 9.95 11.59 -11.77
N ARG A 38 8.84 11.77 -12.49
CA ARG A 38 8.53 11.00 -13.72
C ARG A 38 9.56 11.18 -14.82
N PHE A 39 10.24 12.34 -14.87
CA PHE A 39 11.24 12.66 -15.87
C PHE A 39 12.68 12.41 -15.37
N SER A 40 12.83 11.96 -14.13
CA SER A 40 14.14 11.59 -13.60
C SER A 40 14.76 10.45 -14.41
N GLU A 41 15.96 10.67 -14.94
CA GLU A 41 16.66 9.65 -15.72
C GLU A 41 16.99 8.41 -14.90
N GLY A 42 17.26 8.58 -13.62
CA GLY A 42 17.51 7.46 -12.68
C GLY A 42 16.30 6.54 -12.55
N LEU A 43 15.08 7.10 -12.46
CA LEU A 43 13.85 6.31 -12.37
C LEU A 43 13.40 5.72 -13.69
N ARG A 44 13.77 6.33 -14.82
CA ARG A 44 13.44 5.77 -16.13
C ARG A 44 14.05 4.39 -16.37
N ARG A 45 15.21 4.10 -15.76
CA ARG A 45 15.95 2.84 -15.93
C ARG A 45 15.83 1.94 -14.70
N GLY A 46 15.74 2.52 -13.50
CA GLY A 46 15.71 1.83 -12.22
C GLY A 46 14.36 1.87 -11.49
N TRP A 47 13.25 1.96 -12.25
CA TRP A 47 11.93 2.09 -11.64
C TRP A 47 11.53 0.87 -10.81
N GLU A 48 11.81 -0.33 -11.30
CA GLU A 48 11.45 -1.57 -10.58
C GLU A 48 12.28 -1.73 -9.31
N GLU A 49 13.58 -1.42 -9.39
CA GLU A 49 14.47 -1.45 -8.24
C GLU A 49 14.08 -0.38 -7.20
N ALA A 50 13.74 0.83 -7.67
CA ALA A 50 13.28 1.90 -6.78
C ALA A 50 11.99 1.52 -6.06
N ARG A 51 11.05 0.87 -6.74
CA ARG A 51 9.81 0.37 -6.14
C ARG A 51 10.06 -0.76 -5.15
N ALA A 52 10.95 -1.68 -5.48
CA ALA A 52 11.33 -2.76 -4.58
C ALA A 52 11.94 -2.21 -3.28
N GLU A 53 12.86 -1.27 -3.39
CA GLU A 53 13.48 -0.63 -2.24
C GLU A 53 12.48 0.22 -1.44
N ALA A 54 11.56 0.92 -2.11
CA ALA A 54 10.49 1.66 -1.45
C ALA A 54 9.61 0.71 -0.63
N ALA A 55 9.18 -0.41 -1.20
CA ALA A 55 8.36 -1.41 -0.48
C ALA A 55 9.05 -1.96 0.78
N VAL A 56 10.36 -2.18 0.72
CA VAL A 56 11.14 -2.63 1.89
C VAL A 56 11.18 -1.55 2.97
N ARG A 57 11.46 -0.29 2.60
CA ARG A 57 11.52 0.84 3.55
C ARG A 57 10.17 1.16 4.16
N GLU A 58 9.11 1.13 3.36
CA GLU A 58 7.75 1.33 3.82
C GLU A 58 7.32 0.23 4.79
N ALA A 59 7.63 -1.03 4.49
CA ALA A 59 7.32 -2.14 5.39
C ALA A 59 8.05 -2.01 6.73
N ALA A 60 9.33 -1.64 6.74
CA ALA A 60 10.07 -1.38 7.97
C ALA A 60 9.46 -0.21 8.77
N ALA A 61 9.11 0.90 8.11
CA ALA A 61 8.52 2.06 8.77
C ALA A 61 7.13 1.74 9.34
N LEU A 62 6.28 1.06 8.59
CA LEU A 62 4.93 0.67 9.03
C LEU A 62 4.98 -0.35 10.17
N SER A 63 5.90 -1.33 10.11
CA SER A 63 6.05 -2.29 11.20
C SER A 63 6.45 -1.63 12.52
N ILE A 64 7.26 -0.55 12.47
CA ILE A 64 7.61 0.23 13.66
C ILE A 64 6.37 0.95 14.23
N ILE A 65 5.51 1.49 13.39
CA ILE A 65 4.25 2.13 13.80
C ILE A 65 3.34 1.13 14.52
N GLU A 66 3.31 -0.11 14.03
CA GLU A 66 2.56 -1.21 14.63
C GLU A 66 3.26 -1.84 15.85
N GLY A 67 4.39 -1.28 16.30
CA GLY A 67 5.14 -1.73 17.47
C GLY A 67 6.13 -2.85 17.23
N ALA A 68 6.30 -3.32 16.01
CA ALA A 68 7.33 -4.28 15.65
C ALA A 68 8.67 -3.56 15.41
N ARG A 69 9.75 -4.10 15.99
CA ARG A 69 11.11 -3.52 15.84
C ARG A 69 11.86 -4.24 14.74
N THR A 70 11.46 -4.04 13.51
CA THR A 70 12.08 -4.66 12.35
C THR A 70 12.82 -3.59 11.54
N SER A 71 14.10 -3.80 11.31
CA SER A 71 14.93 -2.88 10.53
C SER A 71 14.71 -3.07 9.01
N VAL A 72 15.16 -2.11 8.23
CA VAL A 72 15.16 -2.21 6.75
C VAL A 72 15.95 -3.43 6.28
N ASP A 73 17.08 -3.73 6.92
CA ASP A 73 17.92 -4.87 6.55
C ASP A 73 17.25 -6.21 6.91
N ASP A 74 16.53 -6.27 8.04
CA ASP A 74 15.75 -7.44 8.41
C ASP A 74 14.63 -7.69 7.39
N VAL A 75 13.88 -6.66 7.00
CA VAL A 75 12.82 -6.79 5.97
C VAL A 75 13.41 -7.26 4.65
N ARG A 76 14.56 -6.71 4.26
CA ARG A 76 15.26 -7.14 3.03
C ARG A 76 15.66 -8.59 3.09
N ALA A 77 16.23 -9.05 4.20
CA ALA A 77 16.60 -10.45 4.40
C ALA A 77 15.35 -11.37 4.37
N LEU A 78 14.26 -10.96 5.06
CA LEU A 78 13.00 -11.70 5.08
C LEU A 78 12.35 -11.78 3.68
N SER A 79 12.42 -10.72 2.88
CA SER A 79 11.83 -10.70 1.53
C SER A 79 12.57 -11.61 0.53
N MET A 80 13.82 -11.94 0.83
CA MET A 80 14.67 -12.82 0.00
C MET A 80 14.73 -14.26 0.54
N ALA A 81 14.22 -14.52 1.73
CA ALA A 81 14.15 -15.86 2.28
C ALA A 81 13.08 -16.67 1.53
N ASP A 82 13.41 -17.94 1.24
CA ASP A 82 12.45 -18.86 0.64
C ASP A 82 11.18 -18.99 1.51
N GLU A 83 10.04 -19.21 0.87
CA GLU A 83 8.71 -19.26 1.49
C GLU A 83 8.57 -20.25 2.69
N GLY A 84 9.54 -21.11 2.91
CA GLY A 84 9.60 -22.03 4.05
C GLY A 84 10.11 -21.42 5.37
N GLY A 85 10.66 -20.22 5.37
CA GLY A 85 11.06 -19.49 6.56
C GLY A 85 9.86 -18.77 7.16
N ALA A 86 8.96 -19.51 7.84
CA ALA A 86 7.96 -18.87 8.67
C ALA A 86 8.71 -18.00 9.69
N ALA A 87 8.53 -16.68 9.63
CA ALA A 87 9.11 -15.80 10.60
C ALA A 87 8.62 -16.24 11.99
N SER A 88 9.55 -16.73 12.81
CA SER A 88 9.23 -17.26 14.14
C SER A 88 8.82 -16.13 15.11
N ASP A 89 9.11 -14.90 14.75
CA ASP A 89 8.74 -13.70 15.48
C ASP A 89 7.51 -13.01 14.85
N PRO A 90 6.48 -12.70 15.64
CA PRO A 90 5.29 -12.01 15.16
C PRO A 90 5.56 -10.67 14.47
N GLY A 91 6.55 -9.91 14.97
CA GLY A 91 6.93 -8.65 14.36
C GLY A 91 7.54 -8.82 12.97
N ALA A 92 8.40 -9.82 12.81
CA ALA A 92 8.96 -10.19 11.51
C ALA A 92 7.88 -10.71 10.55
N ALA A 93 6.93 -11.52 11.04
CA ALA A 93 5.80 -12.00 10.26
C ALA A 93 4.92 -10.85 9.75
N LEU A 94 4.65 -9.87 10.60
CA LEU A 94 3.90 -8.66 10.24
C LEU A 94 4.67 -7.83 9.21
N ALA A 95 5.96 -7.56 9.44
CA ALA A 95 6.78 -6.77 8.53
C ALA A 95 6.85 -7.40 7.13
N LEU A 96 7.01 -8.72 7.05
CA LEU A 96 6.99 -9.46 5.78
C LEU A 96 5.61 -9.38 5.11
N GLY A 97 4.53 -9.47 5.87
CA GLY A 97 3.17 -9.31 5.37
C GLY A 97 2.91 -7.90 4.82
N ILE A 98 3.36 -6.87 5.51
CA ILE A 98 3.30 -5.48 5.05
C ILE A 98 4.10 -5.31 3.75
N TRP A 99 5.31 -5.87 3.68
CA TRP A 99 6.11 -5.85 2.45
C TRP A 99 5.37 -6.51 1.28
N ARG A 100 4.77 -7.68 1.46
CA ARG A 100 3.95 -8.36 0.44
C ARG A 100 2.78 -7.50 -0.02
N SER A 101 2.09 -6.88 0.93
CA SER A 101 1.00 -5.94 0.67
C SER A 101 1.46 -4.77 -0.23
N GLN A 102 2.58 -4.14 0.10
CA GLN A 102 3.15 -3.04 -0.70
C GLN A 102 3.61 -3.51 -2.09
N TRP A 103 4.24 -4.67 -2.15
CA TRP A 103 4.65 -5.26 -3.43
C TRP A 103 3.45 -5.57 -4.34
N ASN A 104 2.39 -6.15 -3.79
CA ASN A 104 1.16 -6.45 -4.53
C ASN A 104 0.43 -5.18 -4.94
N LEU A 105 0.35 -4.18 -4.06
CA LEU A 105 -0.20 -2.86 -4.40
C LEU A 105 0.54 -2.25 -5.59
N ALA A 106 1.85 -2.33 -5.59
CA ALA A 106 2.68 -1.82 -6.68
C ALA A 106 2.35 -2.46 -8.03
N SER A 107 1.91 -3.72 -8.06
CA SER A 107 1.54 -4.43 -9.30
C SER A 107 0.28 -3.86 -9.98
N HIS A 108 -0.56 -3.14 -9.23
CA HIS A 108 -1.76 -2.47 -9.77
C HIS A 108 -1.44 -1.18 -10.53
N PHE A 109 -0.22 -0.67 -10.42
CA PHE A 109 0.21 0.54 -11.11
C PHE A 109 1.17 0.19 -12.25
N PRO A 110 0.95 0.71 -13.46
CA PRO A 110 1.84 0.48 -14.57
C PRO A 110 3.23 1.06 -14.30
N ALA A 111 4.25 0.47 -14.88
CA ALA A 111 5.58 1.06 -14.88
C ALA A 111 5.55 2.43 -15.59
N LEU A 112 6.35 3.39 -15.10
CA LEU A 112 6.41 4.76 -15.68
C LEU A 112 6.74 4.78 -17.18
N ASN A 113 7.39 3.74 -17.66
CA ASN A 113 7.87 3.63 -19.04
C ASN A 113 6.89 2.92 -19.98
N THR A 114 5.78 2.39 -19.47
CA THR A 114 4.83 1.69 -20.35
C THR A 114 4.13 2.74 -21.21
N ARG A 115 4.62 2.93 -22.42
CA ARG A 115 3.79 3.50 -23.48
C ARG A 115 2.55 2.62 -23.50
N SER A 116 1.38 3.24 -23.42
CA SER A 116 0.09 2.56 -23.55
C SER A 116 0.08 1.76 -24.87
N GLN A 117 0.65 0.58 -24.85
CA GLN A 117 0.36 -0.41 -25.85
C GLN A 117 -1.08 -0.79 -25.57
N GLY A 118 -1.96 -0.59 -26.56
CA GLY A 118 -3.41 -0.71 -26.47
C GLY A 118 -3.92 -2.07 -25.99
N GLY A 119 -3.45 -2.50 -24.83
CA GLY A 119 -3.94 -3.65 -24.10
C GLY A 119 -5.30 -3.33 -23.49
N ALA A 120 -6.17 -4.33 -23.46
CA ALA A 120 -7.47 -4.22 -22.83
C ALA A 120 -7.32 -3.56 -21.46
N ARG A 121 -8.06 -2.48 -21.22
CA ARG A 121 -8.11 -1.82 -19.91
C ARG A 121 -8.65 -2.83 -18.91
N VAL A 122 -7.80 -3.37 -18.08
CA VAL A 122 -8.25 -4.15 -16.92
C VAL A 122 -9.07 -3.20 -16.07
N ALA A 123 -10.30 -3.60 -15.75
CA ALA A 123 -11.14 -2.79 -14.88
C ALA A 123 -10.43 -2.55 -13.55
N PRO A 124 -10.44 -1.32 -13.01
CA PRO A 124 -9.80 -1.04 -11.75
C PRO A 124 -10.45 -1.88 -10.65
N THR A 125 -9.62 -2.45 -9.78
CA THR A 125 -10.10 -3.17 -8.60
C THR A 125 -10.90 -2.21 -7.72
N PRO A 126 -12.13 -2.57 -7.30
CA PRO A 126 -12.92 -1.74 -6.40
C PRO A 126 -12.13 -1.48 -5.09
N LEU A 127 -12.18 -0.24 -4.59
CA LEU A 127 -11.41 0.16 -3.41
C LEU A 127 -11.62 -0.75 -2.19
N PRO A 128 -12.84 -1.19 -1.84
CA PRO A 128 -13.03 -2.12 -0.73
C PRO A 128 -12.31 -3.47 -0.95
N ALA A 129 -12.34 -3.99 -2.17
CA ALA A 129 -11.65 -5.24 -2.51
C ALA A 129 -10.12 -5.08 -2.46
N LEU A 130 -9.61 -3.93 -2.88
CA LEU A 130 -8.18 -3.60 -2.77
C LEU A 130 -7.76 -3.54 -1.30
N ILE A 131 -8.48 -2.80 -0.46
CA ILE A 131 -8.18 -2.69 0.98
C ILE A 131 -8.23 -4.07 1.66
N ALA A 132 -9.27 -4.87 1.37
CA ALA A 132 -9.39 -6.23 1.91
C ALA A 132 -8.22 -7.12 1.46
N GLY A 133 -7.75 -6.98 0.22
CA GLY A 133 -6.57 -7.67 -0.30
C GLY A 133 -5.30 -7.29 0.45
N LEU A 134 -5.05 -6.00 0.61
CA LEU A 134 -3.89 -5.47 1.33
C LEU A 134 -3.86 -5.93 2.79
N HIS A 135 -5.00 -5.89 3.48
CA HIS A 135 -5.12 -6.38 4.84
C HIS A 135 -4.84 -7.89 4.95
N ARG A 136 -5.36 -8.67 4.00
CA ARG A 136 -5.08 -10.13 3.94
C ARG A 136 -3.59 -10.40 3.77
N ASP A 137 -2.93 -9.68 2.87
CA ASP A 137 -1.50 -9.85 2.62
C ASP A 137 -0.68 -9.45 3.85
N ALA A 138 -1.01 -8.31 4.47
CA ALA A 138 -0.35 -7.82 5.68
C ALA A 138 -0.46 -8.81 6.85
N CYS A 139 -1.63 -9.44 7.02
CA CYS A 139 -1.88 -10.40 8.10
C CYS A 139 -1.49 -11.85 7.77
N SER A 140 -1.06 -12.14 6.55
CA SER A 140 -0.83 -13.52 6.07
C SER A 140 0.12 -14.32 6.97
N GLY A 141 1.22 -13.72 7.42
CA GLY A 141 2.19 -14.35 8.31
C GLY A 141 1.63 -14.60 9.71
N LEU A 142 0.81 -13.68 10.23
CA LEU A 142 0.15 -13.81 11.53
C LEU A 142 -0.89 -14.93 11.53
N VAL A 143 -1.61 -15.08 10.42
CA VAL A 143 -2.55 -16.20 10.23
C VAL A 143 -1.80 -17.52 10.15
N ALA A 144 -0.73 -17.60 9.39
CA ALA A 144 0.09 -18.80 9.27
C ALA A 144 0.69 -19.23 10.61
N SER A 145 1.01 -18.26 11.49
CA SER A 145 1.51 -18.51 12.84
C SER A 145 0.40 -18.79 13.86
N GLY A 146 -0.87 -18.76 13.47
CA GLY A 146 -2.02 -18.96 14.37
C GLY A 146 -2.29 -17.80 15.33
N LEU A 147 -1.65 -16.65 15.16
CA LEU A 147 -1.81 -15.48 16.02
C LEU A 147 -3.06 -14.68 15.69
N THR A 148 -3.55 -14.78 14.45
CA THR A 148 -4.78 -14.12 14.00
C THR A 148 -5.68 -15.15 13.31
N PRO A 149 -6.98 -15.26 13.67
CA PRO A 149 -7.90 -16.15 12.99
C PRO A 149 -8.12 -15.72 11.52
N PRO A 150 -8.15 -16.65 10.56
CA PRO A 150 -8.35 -16.31 9.15
C PRO A 150 -9.65 -15.54 8.87
N ARG A 151 -10.68 -15.74 9.69
CA ARG A 151 -11.98 -15.07 9.57
C ARG A 151 -11.95 -13.58 9.94
N GLU A 152 -10.93 -13.13 10.64
CA GLU A 152 -10.77 -11.72 11.05
C GLU A 152 -9.96 -10.92 10.01
N VAL A 153 -9.38 -11.63 9.04
CA VAL A 153 -8.57 -11.00 7.98
C VAL A 153 -9.47 -10.62 6.81
N ALA A 154 -9.33 -9.39 6.35
CA ALA A 154 -10.11 -8.81 5.24
C ALA A 154 -11.62 -8.63 5.54
N VAL A 155 -12.00 -8.67 6.78
CA VAL A 155 -13.33 -8.25 7.23
C VAL A 155 -13.25 -6.80 7.68
N PRO A 156 -14.09 -5.88 7.15
CA PRO A 156 -14.21 -4.54 7.72
C PRO A 156 -14.66 -4.69 9.19
N THR A 157 -13.85 -4.22 10.12
CA THR A 157 -14.34 -4.01 11.49
C THR A 157 -15.28 -2.83 11.45
N ASP A 158 -16.52 -3.03 11.86
CA ASP A 158 -17.45 -1.94 12.09
C ASP A 158 -16.80 -0.92 13.05
N PRO A 159 -16.93 0.39 12.74
CA PRO A 159 -16.39 1.45 13.59
C PRO A 159 -17.05 1.51 14.96
#